data_adf9f8160453d22355657c32f564ef54
#
_entry.id   adf9f8160453d22355657c32f564ef54
#
_cell.length_a   1.000
_cell.length_b   1.000
_cell.length_c   1.000
_cell.angle_alpha   90.00
_cell.angle_beta   90.00
_cell.angle_gamma   90.00
#
_symmetry.space_group_name_H-M   'P 1'
#
loop_
_entity.id
_entity.type
_entity.pdbx_description
1 polymer ?
#
loop_
_entity_poly.entity_id
_entity_poly.type
_entity_poly.pdbx_seq_one_letter_code
_entity_poly.pdbx_strand_id
1 'polypeptide(L)'
;MTKFRTLDDLGDIAGKVALVRVDLNLPMQDLSVTDNTRVRAAMPTILELADKGAKVLLLAHFGRPKGARHSELSLSMVIDAVEHVLGREVMFVPEIFGPVVEQTIGILRGGDIAVLENTRFWPGEEANDPELAKAIAANGDFYVNDAFSAAHRAHATTEGLAHLLPAYAGRAMQAELKALEQALGQPEKPVAAVVGGAKVSSKLDVLTHLVTKVDHLIIGGGMANTFLAARGVNVGKSLCEHDLAATAEAIFEAADKAGCTVHLPYDVVVSKEFAPNPPSLRIVNVHEVADDEMILDIGPAAVEALADVLKTCRTLVWNGPLGAFETPPFEVATVALIRTAAALTREGSLVSVAGGGDTVAALNLAGAADDFTYVSTAGGAFLEWMEGKELPGVKALEIT
;
A
#
# COMPACT_ATOMS: atom_id res chain seq x y z
N MET A 1 -15.96 -13.74 -6.01
CA MET A 1 -15.32 -13.41 -4.71
C MET A 1 -14.51 -14.60 -4.25
N THR A 2 -13.22 -14.44 -4.16
CA THR A 2 -12.37 -15.43 -3.50
C THR A 2 -12.78 -15.47 -2.03
N LYS A 3 -13.15 -16.64 -1.52
CA LYS A 3 -13.59 -16.78 -0.13
C LYS A 3 -12.37 -17.02 0.75
N PHE A 4 -12.21 -16.26 1.80
CA PHE A 4 -11.24 -16.48 2.87
C PHE A 4 -11.96 -16.42 4.22
N ARG A 5 -11.42 -17.11 5.21
CA ARG A 5 -11.94 -17.06 6.58
C ARG A 5 -11.53 -15.74 7.23
N THR A 6 -12.43 -15.20 8.04
CA THR A 6 -12.19 -14.00 8.84
C THR A 6 -12.32 -14.31 10.33
N LEU A 7 -12.14 -13.33 11.19
CA LEU A 7 -12.36 -13.49 12.62
C LEU A 7 -13.84 -13.80 12.97
N ASP A 8 -14.77 -13.55 12.03
CA ASP A 8 -16.19 -13.89 12.21
C ASP A 8 -16.44 -15.40 12.11
N ASP A 9 -15.53 -16.14 11.48
CA ASP A 9 -15.60 -17.58 11.30
C ASP A 9 -14.93 -18.36 12.45
N LEU A 10 -14.33 -17.63 13.43
CA LEU A 10 -13.74 -18.25 14.61
C LEU A 10 -14.83 -18.76 15.55
N GLY A 11 -14.71 -20.02 15.96
CA GLY A 11 -15.51 -20.57 17.06
C GLY A 11 -15.04 -20.09 18.44
N ASP A 12 -15.19 -20.93 19.45
CA ASP A 12 -14.64 -20.67 20.79
C ASP A 12 -13.10 -20.77 20.75
N ILE A 13 -12.46 -19.67 21.11
CA ILE A 13 -10.99 -19.54 21.13
C ILE A 13 -10.44 -19.28 22.54
N ALA A 14 -11.27 -19.34 23.57
CA ALA A 14 -10.82 -19.12 24.94
C ALA A 14 -9.71 -20.11 25.33
N GLY A 15 -8.59 -19.59 25.78
CA GLY A 15 -7.39 -20.35 26.15
C GLY A 15 -6.55 -20.89 24.98
N LYS A 16 -7.01 -20.77 23.73
CA LYS A 16 -6.24 -21.15 22.54
C LYS A 16 -5.14 -20.15 22.24
N VAL A 17 -4.11 -20.60 21.57
CA VAL A 17 -2.96 -19.79 21.15
C VAL A 17 -3.19 -19.31 19.72
N ALA A 18 -3.28 -18.00 19.53
CA ALA A 18 -3.35 -17.32 18.25
C ALA A 18 -1.96 -16.86 17.81
N LEU A 19 -1.45 -17.38 16.70
CA LEU A 19 -0.28 -16.81 16.02
C LEU A 19 -0.76 -15.71 15.07
N VAL A 20 -0.42 -14.45 15.35
CA VAL A 20 -0.94 -13.30 14.61
C VAL A 20 0.18 -12.57 13.89
N ARG A 21 0.20 -12.58 12.57
CA ARG A 21 1.17 -11.85 11.76
C ARG A 21 0.71 -10.42 11.58
N VAL A 22 1.43 -9.49 12.16
CA VAL A 22 1.17 -8.05 12.13
C VAL A 22 2.34 -7.27 11.50
N ASP A 23 2.12 -6.02 11.13
CA ASP A 23 3.19 -5.12 10.69
C ASP A 23 3.63 -4.21 11.84
N LEU A 24 4.78 -4.53 12.42
CA LEU A 24 5.46 -3.72 13.44
C LEU A 24 6.77 -3.09 12.91
N ASN A 25 6.92 -3.00 11.59
CA ASN A 25 8.07 -2.34 10.97
C ASN A 25 7.91 -0.82 11.03
N LEU A 26 8.00 -0.27 12.25
CA LEU A 26 7.72 1.12 12.57
C LEU A 26 8.92 2.02 12.23
N PRO A 27 8.69 3.27 11.79
CA PRO A 27 9.75 4.24 11.62
C PRO A 27 10.31 4.67 12.98
N MET A 28 11.64 4.72 13.07
CA MET A 28 12.37 5.05 14.30
C MET A 28 13.24 6.29 14.07
N GLN A 29 13.31 7.15 15.07
CA GLN A 29 14.29 8.22 15.17
C GLN A 29 14.80 8.28 16.61
N ASP A 30 16.12 8.34 16.81
CA ASP A 30 16.76 8.41 18.12
C ASP A 30 16.23 7.35 19.12
N LEU A 31 16.07 6.10 18.66
CA LEU A 31 15.53 4.95 19.40
C LEU A 31 14.06 5.09 19.81
N SER A 32 13.34 6.05 19.27
CA SER A 32 11.91 6.27 19.53
C SER A 32 11.08 6.04 18.28
N VAL A 33 9.91 5.42 18.44
CA VAL A 33 8.93 5.26 17.36
C VAL A 33 8.34 6.63 17.01
N THR A 34 8.41 7.02 15.75
CA THR A 34 7.90 8.33 15.27
C THR A 34 6.50 8.26 14.71
N ASP A 35 6.05 7.06 14.30
CA ASP A 35 4.70 6.83 13.79
C ASP A 35 4.20 5.44 14.21
N ASN A 36 3.02 5.39 14.81
CA ASN A 36 2.37 4.17 15.30
C ASN A 36 1.16 3.74 14.46
N THR A 37 0.97 4.30 13.26
CA THR A 37 -0.18 4.01 12.37
C THR A 37 -0.35 2.52 12.11
N ARG A 38 0.74 1.78 11.91
CA ARG A 38 0.71 0.33 11.68
C ARG A 38 0.22 -0.46 12.89
N VAL A 39 0.62 -0.04 14.11
CA VAL A 39 0.11 -0.67 15.34
C VAL A 39 -1.39 -0.40 15.48
N ARG A 40 -1.83 0.84 15.21
CA ARG A 40 -3.26 1.20 15.25
C ARG A 40 -4.08 0.40 14.25
N ALA A 41 -3.54 0.11 13.07
CA ALA A 41 -4.20 -0.73 12.07
C ALA A 41 -4.40 -2.17 12.55
N ALA A 42 -3.42 -2.75 13.25
CA ALA A 42 -3.49 -4.12 13.78
C ALA A 42 -4.28 -4.22 15.11
N MET A 43 -4.48 -3.10 15.81
CA MET A 43 -5.13 -3.06 17.13
C MET A 43 -6.50 -3.76 17.17
N PRO A 44 -7.43 -3.56 16.22
CA PRO A 44 -8.74 -4.22 16.26
C PRO A 44 -8.63 -5.75 16.28
N THR A 45 -7.74 -6.32 15.47
CA THR A 45 -7.48 -7.77 15.42
C THR A 45 -6.93 -8.27 16.74
N ILE A 46 -5.91 -7.61 17.27
CA ILE A 46 -5.22 -8.01 18.51
C ILE A 46 -6.18 -7.98 19.69
N LEU A 47 -6.92 -6.88 19.85
CA LEU A 47 -7.85 -6.71 20.97
C LEU A 47 -9.05 -7.66 20.86
N GLU A 48 -9.61 -7.86 19.68
CA GLU A 48 -10.73 -8.79 19.49
C GLU A 48 -10.35 -10.22 19.91
N LEU A 49 -9.16 -10.70 19.51
CA LEU A 49 -8.66 -12.03 19.88
C LEU A 49 -8.41 -12.15 21.39
N ALA A 50 -7.79 -11.12 21.98
CA ALA A 50 -7.53 -11.08 23.41
C ALA A 50 -8.84 -11.02 24.23
N ASP A 51 -9.82 -10.21 23.81
CA ASP A 51 -11.12 -10.07 24.47
C ASP A 51 -11.95 -11.36 24.39
N LYS A 52 -11.77 -12.16 23.34
CA LYS A 52 -12.34 -13.51 23.21
C LYS A 52 -11.58 -14.57 24.02
N GLY A 53 -10.56 -14.16 24.79
CA GLY A 53 -9.81 -15.01 25.71
C GLY A 53 -8.71 -15.85 25.05
N ALA A 54 -8.28 -15.55 23.84
CA ALA A 54 -7.11 -16.20 23.25
C ALA A 54 -5.80 -15.70 23.91
N LYS A 55 -4.77 -16.54 23.91
CA LYS A 55 -3.38 -16.13 24.15
C LYS A 55 -2.83 -15.63 22.82
N VAL A 56 -2.50 -14.36 22.73
CA VAL A 56 -2.14 -13.71 21.46
C VAL A 56 -0.63 -13.60 21.34
N LEU A 57 -0.03 -14.30 20.36
CA LEU A 57 1.39 -14.20 20.04
C LEU A 57 1.56 -13.44 18.73
N LEU A 58 2.14 -12.24 18.79
CA LEU A 58 2.40 -11.41 17.65
C LEU A 58 3.71 -11.78 16.97
N LEU A 59 3.63 -12.05 15.68
CA LEU A 59 4.75 -12.29 14.76
C LEU A 59 4.92 -11.06 13.88
N ALA A 60 6.12 -10.51 13.81
CA ALA A 60 6.41 -9.40 12.94
C ALA A 60 7.87 -9.39 12.49
N HIS A 61 8.15 -8.67 11.42
CA HIS A 61 9.52 -8.31 11.04
C HIS A 61 9.81 -6.86 11.39
N PHE A 62 11.10 -6.56 11.56
CA PHE A 62 11.57 -5.20 11.77
C PHE A 62 12.89 -4.98 10.99
N GLY A 63 12.90 -4.01 10.09
CA GLY A 63 14.03 -3.72 9.22
C GLY A 63 14.45 -4.87 8.29
N ARG A 64 15.74 -4.92 8.00
CA ARG A 64 16.34 -5.91 7.09
C ARG A 64 17.63 -6.51 7.68
N PRO A 65 17.53 -7.38 8.67
CA PRO A 65 18.69 -7.94 9.39
C PRO A 65 19.46 -9.03 8.62
N LYS A 66 18.93 -9.49 7.46
CA LYS A 66 19.57 -10.49 6.59
C LYS A 66 19.90 -11.81 7.29
N GLY A 67 18.99 -12.30 8.14
CA GLY A 67 19.12 -13.57 8.83
C GLY A 67 20.09 -13.54 10.03
N ALA A 68 20.42 -12.38 10.58
CA ALA A 68 21.28 -12.24 11.74
C ALA A 68 20.62 -11.39 12.83
N ARG A 69 20.97 -11.64 14.10
CA ARG A 69 20.48 -10.85 15.23
C ARG A 69 21.24 -9.53 15.32
N HIS A 70 20.51 -8.43 15.41
CA HIS A 70 20.99 -7.07 15.62
C HIS A 70 20.15 -6.42 16.70
N SER A 71 20.76 -5.94 17.77
CA SER A 71 20.03 -5.34 18.90
C SER A 71 19.13 -4.16 18.49
N GLU A 72 19.58 -3.34 17.55
CA GLU A 72 18.87 -2.21 16.99
C GLU A 72 17.68 -2.60 16.08
N LEU A 73 17.58 -3.86 15.69
CA LEU A 73 16.48 -4.41 14.91
C LEU A 73 15.64 -5.43 15.71
N SER A 74 15.84 -5.51 17.03
CA SER A 74 14.99 -6.30 17.91
C SER A 74 13.59 -5.65 18.03
N LEU A 75 12.55 -6.48 18.06
CA LEU A 75 11.19 -6.00 18.34
C LEU A 75 11.00 -5.54 19.79
N SER A 76 11.96 -5.79 20.69
CA SER A 76 11.95 -5.16 22.02
C SER A 76 11.94 -3.64 21.95
N MET A 77 12.48 -3.05 20.88
CA MET A 77 12.52 -1.60 20.65
C MET A 77 11.15 -0.95 20.43
N VAL A 78 10.14 -1.71 20.07
CA VAL A 78 8.80 -1.17 19.74
C VAL A 78 7.74 -1.53 20.76
N ILE A 79 8.07 -2.28 21.82
CA ILE A 79 7.11 -2.77 22.82
C ILE A 79 6.35 -1.63 23.49
N ASP A 80 7.04 -0.58 23.96
CA ASP A 80 6.41 0.56 24.62
C ASP A 80 5.36 1.25 23.71
N ALA A 81 5.66 1.34 22.39
CA ALA A 81 4.73 1.91 21.44
C ALA A 81 3.51 0.98 21.21
N VAL A 82 3.71 -0.33 21.21
CA VAL A 82 2.64 -1.32 21.11
C VAL A 82 1.75 -1.26 22.34
N GLU A 83 2.31 -1.29 23.55
CA GLU A 83 1.58 -1.15 24.82
C GLU A 83 0.78 0.15 24.88
N HIS A 84 1.41 1.26 24.50
CA HIS A 84 0.75 2.56 24.49
C HIS A 84 -0.49 2.58 23.60
N VAL A 85 -0.40 1.99 22.41
CA VAL A 85 -1.52 1.94 21.46
C VAL A 85 -2.61 0.96 21.89
N LEU A 86 -2.22 -0.23 22.38
CA LEU A 86 -3.17 -1.26 22.83
C LEU A 86 -3.83 -0.92 24.17
N GLY A 87 -3.18 -0.08 25.01
CA GLY A 87 -3.62 0.19 26.37
C GLY A 87 -3.55 -1.04 27.28
N ARG A 88 -2.66 -1.99 26.97
CA ARG A 88 -2.46 -3.26 27.70
C ARG A 88 -0.98 -3.59 27.80
N GLU A 89 -0.61 -4.32 28.85
CA GLU A 89 0.72 -4.89 28.98
C GLU A 89 0.98 -5.92 27.88
N VAL A 90 2.20 -5.94 27.35
CA VAL A 90 2.65 -6.82 26.28
C VAL A 90 3.98 -7.47 26.68
N MET A 91 4.00 -8.79 26.74
CA MET A 91 5.21 -9.53 27.06
C MET A 91 6.12 -9.61 25.84
N PHE A 92 7.39 -9.26 25.97
CA PHE A 92 8.39 -9.51 24.93
C PHE A 92 9.03 -10.90 25.11
N VAL A 93 9.15 -11.67 24.01
CA VAL A 93 9.76 -13.00 23.98
C VAL A 93 10.94 -12.99 23.00
N PRO A 94 12.19 -13.21 23.44
CA PRO A 94 13.37 -13.07 22.59
C PRO A 94 13.61 -14.22 21.59
N GLU A 95 12.61 -15.04 21.36
CA GLU A 95 12.59 -16.17 20.42
C GLU A 95 11.27 -16.22 19.65
N ILE A 96 11.22 -16.99 18.53
CA ILE A 96 10.01 -17.20 17.75
C ILE A 96 9.50 -18.65 17.78
N PHE A 97 10.26 -19.56 18.35
CA PHE A 97 9.90 -20.96 18.57
C PHE A 97 10.78 -21.58 19.67
N GLY A 98 10.46 -22.83 20.08
CA GLY A 98 11.22 -23.61 21.03
C GLY A 98 10.93 -23.34 22.50
N PRO A 99 11.78 -23.85 23.42
CA PRO A 99 11.44 -23.93 24.86
C PRO A 99 11.07 -22.62 25.52
N VAL A 100 11.68 -21.48 25.10
CA VAL A 100 11.38 -20.16 25.66
C VAL A 100 9.95 -19.75 25.32
N VAL A 101 9.53 -19.98 24.06
CA VAL A 101 8.15 -19.67 23.61
C VAL A 101 7.16 -20.59 24.29
N GLU A 102 7.45 -21.90 24.38
CA GLU A 102 6.60 -22.90 25.06
C GLU A 102 6.40 -22.56 26.54
N GLN A 103 7.45 -22.18 27.26
CA GLN A 103 7.38 -21.73 28.65
C GLN A 103 6.51 -20.46 28.77
N THR A 104 6.68 -19.51 27.86
CA THR A 104 5.87 -18.28 27.84
C THR A 104 4.39 -18.61 27.67
N ILE A 105 4.04 -19.47 26.69
CA ILE A 105 2.67 -19.91 26.47
C ILE A 105 2.09 -20.57 27.72
N GLY A 106 2.92 -21.33 28.46
CA GLY A 106 2.52 -22.00 29.70
C GLY A 106 2.12 -21.03 30.83
N ILE A 107 2.71 -19.82 30.88
CA ILE A 107 2.39 -18.80 31.89
C ILE A 107 1.33 -17.80 31.45
N LEU A 108 1.15 -17.59 30.14
CA LEU A 108 0.12 -16.70 29.60
C LEU A 108 -1.28 -17.19 29.97
N ARG A 109 -2.17 -16.25 30.28
CA ARG A 109 -3.60 -16.46 30.48
C ARG A 109 -4.38 -16.07 29.25
N GLY A 110 -5.63 -16.48 29.16
CA GLY A 110 -6.54 -16.00 28.12
C GLY A 110 -6.68 -14.47 28.20
N GLY A 111 -6.43 -13.81 27.06
CA GLY A 111 -6.42 -12.36 26.95
C GLY A 111 -5.02 -11.70 27.02
N ASP A 112 -3.99 -12.47 27.43
CA ASP A 112 -2.62 -11.95 27.45
C ASP A 112 -2.03 -11.85 26.03
N ILE A 113 -1.16 -10.87 25.84
CA ILE A 113 -0.52 -10.57 24.55
C ILE A 113 1.00 -10.68 24.70
N ALA A 114 1.65 -11.36 23.77
CA ALA A 114 3.10 -11.42 23.69
C ALA A 114 3.59 -11.05 22.28
N VAL A 115 4.69 -10.34 22.18
CA VAL A 115 5.42 -10.09 20.92
C VAL A 115 6.63 -10.99 20.88
N LEU A 116 6.72 -11.83 19.87
CA LEU A 116 7.88 -12.66 19.61
C LEU A 116 8.97 -11.81 18.92
N GLU A 117 10.22 -12.29 18.96
CA GLU A 117 11.34 -11.57 18.35
C GLU A 117 11.20 -11.45 16.83
N ASN A 118 11.95 -10.51 16.22
CA ASN A 118 11.99 -10.22 14.80
C ASN A 118 12.19 -11.50 13.97
N THR A 119 11.17 -11.89 13.22
CA THR A 119 11.16 -13.14 12.44
C THR A 119 12.29 -13.21 11.42
N ARG A 120 12.76 -12.06 10.92
CA ARG A 120 13.87 -11.97 9.96
C ARG A 120 15.26 -12.17 10.57
N PHE A 121 15.38 -12.42 11.87
CA PHE A 121 16.62 -12.88 12.46
C PHE A 121 16.95 -14.32 12.09
N TRP A 122 15.96 -15.07 11.62
CA TRP A 122 16.14 -16.44 11.11
C TRP A 122 16.18 -16.45 9.59
N PRO A 123 17.26 -17.00 8.97
CA PRO A 123 17.39 -17.04 7.51
C PRO A 123 16.21 -17.74 6.81
N GLY A 124 15.61 -18.73 7.46
CA GLY A 124 14.47 -19.49 6.96
C GLY A 124 13.18 -18.66 6.80
N GLU A 125 13.07 -17.49 7.43
CA GLU A 125 11.88 -16.62 7.27
C GLU A 125 11.73 -16.17 5.84
N GLU A 126 12.73 -15.49 5.29
CA GLU A 126 12.67 -14.95 3.92
C GLU A 126 12.80 -16.04 2.84
N ALA A 127 13.32 -17.21 3.21
CA ALA A 127 13.40 -18.39 2.34
C ALA A 127 12.10 -19.22 2.32
N ASN A 128 11.09 -18.84 3.12
CA ASN A 128 9.87 -19.64 3.33
C ASN A 128 10.18 -21.11 3.71
N ASP A 129 11.14 -21.28 4.63
CA ASP A 129 11.64 -22.61 5.04
C ASP A 129 10.51 -23.40 5.74
N PRO A 130 10.13 -24.58 5.22
CA PRO A 130 9.07 -25.40 5.81
C PRO A 130 9.38 -25.87 7.24
N GLU A 131 10.64 -26.12 7.57
CA GLU A 131 11.01 -26.58 8.91
C GLU A 131 10.91 -25.44 9.93
N LEU A 132 11.30 -24.22 9.56
CA LEU A 132 11.04 -23.04 10.39
C LEU A 132 9.54 -22.80 10.57
N ALA A 133 8.76 -22.87 9.49
CA ALA A 133 7.31 -22.70 9.55
C ALA A 133 6.66 -23.73 10.49
N LYS A 134 7.06 -25.01 10.40
CA LYS A 134 6.58 -26.07 11.31
C LYS A 134 6.96 -25.81 12.77
N ALA A 135 8.20 -25.37 13.02
CA ALA A 135 8.67 -25.09 14.38
C ALA A 135 7.86 -23.95 15.03
N ILE A 136 7.51 -22.91 14.25
CA ILE A 136 6.65 -21.82 14.72
C ILE A 136 5.22 -22.31 14.88
N ALA A 137 4.66 -23.03 13.90
CA ALA A 137 3.30 -23.54 13.91
C ALA A 137 3.00 -24.44 15.11
N ALA A 138 4.00 -25.19 15.62
CA ALA A 138 3.85 -26.04 16.80
C ALA A 138 3.44 -25.27 18.06
N ASN A 139 3.58 -23.96 18.08
CA ASN A 139 3.22 -23.10 19.20
C ASN A 139 1.76 -22.56 19.12
N GLY A 140 1.04 -22.76 18.03
CA GLY A 140 -0.28 -22.15 17.80
C GLY A 140 -1.39 -23.14 17.52
N ASP A 141 -2.61 -22.79 17.90
CA ASP A 141 -3.82 -23.53 17.55
C ASP A 141 -4.42 -23.04 16.22
N PHE A 142 -4.19 -21.76 15.87
CA PHE A 142 -4.62 -21.17 14.63
C PHE A 142 -3.72 -19.96 14.26
N TYR A 143 -3.81 -19.55 13.01
CA TYR A 143 -3.02 -18.46 12.44
C TYR A 143 -3.92 -17.33 11.94
N VAL A 144 -3.53 -16.10 12.18
CA VAL A 144 -4.18 -14.89 11.66
C VAL A 144 -3.16 -14.06 10.89
N ASN A 145 -3.42 -13.78 9.62
CA ASN A 145 -2.63 -12.83 8.85
C ASN A 145 -3.33 -11.45 8.85
N ASP A 146 -2.68 -10.47 9.45
CA ASP A 146 -3.14 -9.08 9.51
C ASP A 146 -2.11 -8.10 8.95
N ALA A 147 -1.14 -8.61 8.18
CA ALA A 147 -0.03 -7.84 7.61
C ALA A 147 -0.08 -7.84 6.08
N PHE A 148 -1.05 -7.16 5.48
CA PHE A 148 -1.16 -7.06 4.02
C PHE A 148 0.12 -6.48 3.39
N SER A 149 0.80 -5.53 4.06
CA SER A 149 2.07 -4.96 3.62
C SER A 149 3.18 -6.00 3.37
N ALA A 150 3.11 -7.17 4.01
CA ALA A 150 4.05 -8.29 3.83
C ALA A 150 3.49 -9.41 2.94
N ALA A 151 2.21 -9.35 2.54
CA ALA A 151 1.51 -10.44 1.85
C ALA A 151 2.00 -10.70 0.42
N HIS A 152 2.73 -9.76 -0.19
CA HIS A 152 3.36 -9.90 -1.50
C HIS A 152 4.60 -10.82 -1.50
N ARG A 153 5.04 -11.29 -0.32
CA ARG A 153 6.21 -12.14 -0.17
C ARG A 153 5.83 -13.49 0.42
N ALA A 154 6.29 -14.57 -0.22
CA ALA A 154 6.20 -15.92 0.32
C ALA A 154 7.27 -16.10 1.40
N HIS A 155 6.94 -15.79 2.65
CA HIS A 155 7.80 -15.99 3.82
C HIS A 155 7.19 -17.02 4.77
N ALA A 156 8.00 -17.61 5.65
CA ALA A 156 7.52 -18.62 6.59
C ALA A 156 6.34 -18.13 7.44
N THR A 157 6.38 -16.87 7.91
CA THR A 157 5.32 -16.30 8.75
C THR A 157 4.21 -15.56 7.98
N THR A 158 4.30 -15.41 6.65
CA THR A 158 3.23 -14.80 5.83
C THR A 158 2.44 -15.83 5.02
N GLU A 159 3.10 -16.83 4.46
CA GLU A 159 2.50 -17.89 3.65
C GLU A 159 2.63 -19.26 4.32
N GLY A 160 3.83 -19.63 4.77
CA GLY A 160 4.12 -20.97 5.30
C GLY A 160 3.19 -21.39 6.43
N LEU A 161 2.94 -20.52 7.41
CA LEU A 161 2.04 -20.81 8.53
C LEU A 161 0.58 -21.02 8.10
N ALA A 162 0.11 -20.33 7.06
CA ALA A 162 -1.27 -20.45 6.59
C ALA A 162 -1.57 -21.84 5.98
N HIS A 163 -0.55 -22.57 5.55
CA HIS A 163 -0.69 -23.94 5.06
C HIS A 163 -0.63 -25.00 6.16
N LEU A 164 -0.18 -24.62 7.36
CA LEU A 164 0.04 -25.56 8.48
C LEU A 164 -1.05 -25.50 9.56
N LEU A 165 -1.74 -24.36 9.67
CA LEU A 165 -2.75 -24.08 10.69
C LEU A 165 -4.05 -23.60 10.05
N PRO A 166 -5.20 -23.74 10.74
CA PRO A 166 -6.41 -23.03 10.35
C PRO A 166 -6.10 -21.53 10.24
N ALA A 167 -6.22 -20.96 9.03
CA ALA A 167 -5.78 -19.62 8.73
C ALA A 167 -6.97 -18.66 8.53
N TYR A 168 -6.83 -17.44 9.03
CA TYR A 168 -7.85 -16.40 9.01
C TYR A 168 -7.23 -15.06 8.62
N ALA A 169 -8.01 -14.21 7.94
CA ALA A 169 -7.66 -12.81 7.74
C ALA A 169 -8.02 -12.01 9.00
N GLY A 170 -7.09 -11.19 9.49
CA GLY A 170 -7.37 -10.20 10.52
C GLY A 170 -8.20 -9.03 9.99
N ARG A 171 -8.60 -8.10 10.85
CA ARG A 171 -9.50 -6.99 10.49
C ARG A 171 -8.86 -6.01 9.50
N ALA A 172 -7.55 -5.70 9.64
CA ALA A 172 -6.85 -4.86 8.69
C ALA A 172 -6.73 -5.55 7.32
N MET A 173 -6.35 -6.83 7.29
CA MET A 173 -6.30 -7.65 6.08
C MET A 173 -7.67 -7.72 5.40
N GLN A 174 -8.73 -7.96 6.16
CA GLN A 174 -10.11 -8.02 5.66
C GLN A 174 -10.56 -6.70 5.04
N ALA A 175 -10.25 -5.56 5.70
CA ALA A 175 -10.59 -4.23 5.19
C ALA A 175 -9.85 -3.94 3.87
N GLU A 176 -8.55 -4.24 3.82
CA GLU A 176 -7.72 -4.10 2.61
C GLU A 176 -8.30 -4.92 1.45
N LEU A 177 -8.49 -6.23 1.66
CA LEU A 177 -9.01 -7.13 0.62
C LEU A 177 -10.40 -6.72 0.11
N LYS A 178 -11.26 -6.24 1.00
CA LYS A 178 -12.58 -5.71 0.62
C LYS A 178 -12.47 -4.46 -0.24
N ALA A 179 -11.60 -3.52 0.13
CA ALA A 179 -11.38 -2.29 -0.62
C ALA A 179 -10.80 -2.60 -2.01
N LEU A 180 -9.84 -3.51 -2.08
CA LEU A 180 -9.20 -3.92 -3.33
C LEU A 180 -10.18 -4.63 -4.28
N GLU A 181 -11.04 -5.50 -3.75
CA GLU A 181 -12.08 -6.18 -4.54
C GLU A 181 -13.09 -5.17 -5.08
N GLN A 182 -13.50 -4.18 -4.29
CA GLN A 182 -14.39 -3.10 -4.72
C GLN A 182 -13.75 -2.20 -5.78
N ALA A 183 -12.42 -2.03 -5.73
CA ALA A 183 -11.71 -1.10 -6.60
C ALA A 183 -11.41 -1.67 -8.00
N LEU A 184 -11.00 -2.94 -8.10
CA LEU A 184 -10.61 -3.55 -9.38
C LEU A 184 -11.14 -4.98 -9.59
N GLY A 185 -11.57 -5.69 -8.53
CA GLY A 185 -12.12 -7.04 -8.64
C GLY A 185 -13.51 -7.02 -9.26
N GLN A 186 -14.43 -6.28 -8.65
CA GLN A 186 -15.81 -6.08 -9.11
C GLN A 186 -16.22 -4.61 -8.93
N PRO A 187 -15.55 -3.67 -9.62
CA PRO A 187 -15.83 -2.25 -9.46
C PRO A 187 -17.17 -1.83 -10.05
N GLU A 188 -17.78 -0.83 -9.45
CA GLU A 188 -18.85 -0.08 -10.12
C GLU A 188 -18.24 0.80 -11.20
N LYS A 189 -18.80 0.69 -12.42
CA LYS A 189 -18.33 1.44 -13.58
C LYS A 189 -19.06 2.79 -13.76
N PRO A 190 -18.42 3.81 -14.40
CA PRO A 190 -17.06 3.81 -14.95
C PRO A 190 -15.97 3.83 -13.88
N VAL A 191 -14.82 3.23 -14.20
CA VAL A 191 -13.66 3.15 -13.33
C VAL A 191 -12.57 4.08 -13.85
N ALA A 192 -12.03 4.92 -12.96
CA ALA A 192 -10.83 5.70 -13.24
C ALA A 192 -9.63 5.17 -12.46
N ALA A 193 -8.45 5.22 -13.07
CA ALA A 193 -7.19 5.05 -12.36
C ALA A 193 -6.30 6.29 -12.57
N VAL A 194 -5.72 6.79 -11.49
CA VAL A 194 -4.66 7.80 -11.52
C VAL A 194 -3.33 7.10 -11.24
N VAL A 195 -2.41 7.19 -12.18
CA VAL A 195 -1.05 6.66 -12.04
C VAL A 195 -0.08 7.79 -12.30
N GLY A 196 0.66 8.18 -11.27
CA GLY A 196 1.65 9.23 -11.34
C GLY A 196 3.01 8.78 -10.83
N GLY A 197 4.00 9.61 -11.02
CA GLY A 197 5.37 9.36 -10.58
C GLY A 197 6.42 9.83 -11.56
N ALA A 198 7.69 9.59 -11.24
CA ALA A 198 8.81 10.12 -12.01
C ALA A 198 9.05 9.38 -13.33
N LYS A 199 8.89 8.04 -13.34
CA LYS A 199 9.35 7.18 -14.45
C LYS A 199 8.33 6.11 -14.83
N VAL A 200 8.11 5.93 -16.14
CA VAL A 200 7.27 4.86 -16.72
C VAL A 200 7.85 3.49 -16.38
N SER A 201 9.18 3.32 -16.48
CA SER A 201 9.88 2.06 -16.21
C SER A 201 9.57 1.50 -14.81
N SER A 202 9.28 2.35 -13.85
CA SER A 202 8.97 1.93 -12.47
C SER A 202 7.53 1.42 -12.28
N LYS A 203 6.62 1.67 -13.22
CA LYS A 203 5.19 1.33 -13.13
C LYS A 203 4.62 0.70 -14.41
N LEU A 204 5.50 0.16 -15.25
CA LEU A 204 5.11 -0.42 -16.52
C LEU A 204 4.07 -1.54 -16.38
N ASP A 205 4.30 -2.45 -15.43
CA ASP A 205 3.39 -3.57 -15.16
C ASP A 205 2.01 -3.06 -14.68
N VAL A 206 2.00 -2.01 -13.83
CA VAL A 206 0.76 -1.35 -13.37
C VAL A 206 -0.01 -0.79 -14.56
N LEU A 207 0.63 0.00 -15.41
CA LEU A 207 -0.01 0.62 -16.57
C LEU A 207 -0.57 -0.44 -17.52
N THR A 208 0.23 -1.46 -17.84
CA THR A 208 -0.16 -2.56 -18.74
C THR A 208 -1.36 -3.34 -18.21
N HIS A 209 -1.43 -3.55 -16.89
CA HIS A 209 -2.57 -4.21 -16.27
C HIS A 209 -3.80 -3.32 -16.24
N LEU A 210 -3.67 -2.08 -15.78
CA LEU A 210 -4.79 -1.17 -15.57
C LEU A 210 -5.51 -0.80 -16.86
N VAL A 211 -4.82 -0.60 -18.00
CA VAL A 211 -5.48 -0.26 -19.26
C VAL A 211 -6.55 -1.27 -19.68
N THR A 212 -6.44 -2.52 -19.20
CA THR A 212 -7.42 -3.59 -19.51
C THR A 212 -8.56 -3.67 -18.48
N LYS A 213 -8.49 -2.89 -17.38
CA LYS A 213 -9.40 -2.98 -16.23
C LYS A 213 -10.24 -1.74 -16.01
N VAL A 214 -9.76 -0.57 -16.47
CA VAL A 214 -10.38 0.71 -16.17
C VAL A 214 -10.93 1.37 -17.43
N ASP A 215 -11.90 2.26 -17.27
CA ASP A 215 -12.51 3.01 -18.37
C ASP A 215 -11.71 4.30 -18.65
N HIS A 216 -11.04 4.86 -17.62
CA HIS A 216 -10.22 6.06 -17.72
C HIS A 216 -8.87 5.85 -17.01
N LEU A 217 -7.76 6.05 -17.73
CA LEU A 217 -6.40 6.03 -17.16
C LEU A 217 -5.79 7.43 -17.22
N ILE A 218 -5.58 8.03 -16.07
CA ILE A 218 -4.98 9.35 -15.91
C ILE A 218 -3.50 9.17 -15.59
N ILE A 219 -2.62 9.69 -16.44
CA ILE A 219 -1.17 9.60 -16.27
C ILE A 219 -0.61 10.97 -15.90
N GLY A 220 0.09 11.03 -14.76
CA GLY A 220 0.66 12.26 -14.21
C GLY A 220 2.15 12.18 -13.89
N GLY A 221 2.70 13.31 -13.45
CA GLY A 221 4.11 13.44 -13.08
C GLY A 221 5.06 13.31 -14.27
N GLY A 222 6.33 13.00 -14.01
CA GLY A 222 7.35 12.80 -15.04
C GLY A 222 7.01 11.68 -16.02
N MET A 223 6.17 10.72 -15.63
CA MET A 223 5.67 9.68 -16.52
C MET A 223 4.88 10.27 -17.69
N ALA A 224 4.03 11.25 -17.44
CA ALA A 224 3.23 11.90 -18.49
C ALA A 224 4.12 12.52 -19.59
N ASN A 225 5.30 13.02 -19.24
CA ASN A 225 6.24 13.60 -20.20
C ASN A 225 6.73 12.56 -21.22
N THR A 226 6.95 11.31 -20.79
CA THR A 226 7.34 10.21 -21.70
C THR A 226 6.21 9.91 -22.68
N PHE A 227 4.94 9.89 -22.24
CA PHE A 227 3.80 9.70 -23.10
C PHE A 227 3.56 10.88 -24.05
N LEU A 228 3.75 12.11 -23.59
CA LEU A 228 3.69 13.31 -24.44
C LEU A 228 4.79 13.28 -25.52
N ALA A 229 6.02 12.97 -25.13
CA ALA A 229 7.14 12.85 -26.06
C ALA A 229 6.93 11.75 -27.11
N ALA A 230 6.35 10.60 -26.74
CA ALA A 230 5.98 9.54 -27.67
C ALA A 230 4.99 10.04 -28.73
N ARG A 231 4.11 10.99 -28.39
CA ARG A 231 3.18 11.66 -29.31
C ARG A 231 3.78 12.87 -30.04
N GLY A 232 5.11 13.05 -29.98
CA GLY A 232 5.83 14.10 -30.69
C GLY A 232 5.75 15.49 -30.04
N VAL A 233 5.32 15.58 -28.79
CA VAL A 233 5.30 16.84 -28.03
C VAL A 233 6.70 17.12 -27.50
N ASN A 234 7.17 18.39 -27.69
CA ASN A 234 8.41 18.84 -27.06
C ASN A 234 8.22 19.01 -25.55
N VAL A 235 8.98 18.27 -24.76
CA VAL A 235 8.93 18.32 -23.30
C VAL A 235 10.12 19.06 -22.67
N GLY A 236 10.93 19.74 -23.50
CA GLY A 236 12.08 20.53 -23.07
C GLY A 236 13.09 19.73 -22.25
N LYS A 237 13.48 20.26 -21.09
CA LYS A 237 14.37 19.60 -20.11
C LYS A 237 13.63 18.75 -19.08
N SER A 238 12.35 18.46 -19.28
CA SER A 238 11.55 17.64 -18.38
C SER A 238 12.15 16.25 -18.20
N LEU A 239 11.96 15.68 -17.01
CA LEU A 239 12.24 14.26 -16.79
C LEU A 239 11.41 13.43 -17.79
N CYS A 240 12.10 12.67 -18.64
CA CYS A 240 11.49 11.87 -19.71
C CYS A 240 12.37 10.67 -20.05
N GLU A 241 11.74 9.51 -20.23
CA GLU A 241 12.40 8.28 -20.69
C GLU A 241 12.16 8.10 -22.20
N HIS A 242 12.91 8.82 -23.04
CA HIS A 242 12.76 8.85 -24.50
C HIS A 242 12.92 7.46 -25.15
N ASP A 243 13.71 6.59 -24.56
CA ASP A 243 13.92 5.20 -24.98
C ASP A 243 12.68 4.31 -24.77
N LEU A 244 11.73 4.76 -23.96
CA LEU A 244 10.43 4.07 -23.72
C LEU A 244 9.28 4.59 -24.61
N ALA A 245 9.55 5.37 -25.66
CA ALA A 245 8.52 5.87 -26.57
C ALA A 245 7.69 4.73 -27.21
N ALA A 246 8.35 3.66 -27.67
CA ALA A 246 7.65 2.48 -28.21
C ALA A 246 6.78 1.76 -27.17
N THR A 247 7.20 1.76 -25.91
CA THR A 247 6.43 1.19 -24.79
C THR A 247 5.19 2.03 -24.50
N ALA A 248 5.33 3.37 -24.50
CA ALA A 248 4.20 4.27 -24.33
C ALA A 248 3.16 4.10 -25.45
N GLU A 249 3.61 3.96 -26.71
CA GLU A 249 2.72 3.67 -27.85
C GLU A 249 2.00 2.33 -27.69
N ALA A 250 2.69 1.29 -27.24
CA ALA A 250 2.06 -0.02 -26.98
C ALA A 250 0.98 0.06 -25.90
N ILE A 251 1.15 0.92 -24.88
CA ILE A 251 0.13 1.16 -23.85
C ILE A 251 -1.08 1.89 -24.45
N PHE A 252 -0.90 2.89 -25.32
CA PHE A 252 -2.00 3.54 -26.04
C PHE A 252 -2.78 2.53 -26.89
N GLU A 253 -2.08 1.69 -27.65
CA GLU A 253 -2.73 0.64 -28.46
C GLU A 253 -3.52 -0.36 -27.62
N ALA A 254 -2.98 -0.74 -26.46
CA ALA A 254 -3.67 -1.62 -25.53
C ALA A 254 -4.92 -0.95 -24.93
N ALA A 255 -4.83 0.34 -24.61
CA ALA A 255 -5.96 1.14 -24.13
C ALA A 255 -7.07 1.23 -25.18
N ASP A 256 -6.73 1.55 -26.44
CA ASP A 256 -7.69 1.62 -27.55
C ASP A 256 -8.40 0.28 -27.75
N LYS A 257 -7.67 -0.84 -27.73
CA LYS A 257 -8.23 -2.20 -27.83
C LYS A 257 -9.16 -2.55 -26.69
N ALA A 258 -8.87 -2.06 -25.48
CA ALA A 258 -9.66 -2.31 -24.27
C ALA A 258 -10.84 -1.33 -24.11
N GLY A 259 -10.91 -0.26 -24.90
CA GLY A 259 -11.88 0.82 -24.74
C GLY A 259 -11.59 1.74 -23.54
N CYS A 260 -10.33 1.79 -23.11
CA CYS A 260 -9.86 2.66 -22.04
C CYS A 260 -9.39 4.00 -22.62
N THR A 261 -9.86 5.10 -22.07
CA THR A 261 -9.40 6.44 -22.44
C THR A 261 -8.18 6.84 -21.60
N VAL A 262 -7.04 7.06 -22.26
CA VAL A 262 -5.83 7.59 -21.62
C VAL A 262 -5.89 9.12 -21.60
N HIS A 263 -5.77 9.71 -20.41
CA HIS A 263 -5.77 11.15 -20.18
C HIS A 263 -4.36 11.65 -19.92
N LEU A 264 -3.87 12.53 -20.78
CA LEU A 264 -2.64 13.30 -20.61
C LEU A 264 -2.98 14.77 -20.43
N PRO A 265 -2.14 15.57 -19.75
CA PRO A 265 -2.37 17.01 -19.64
C PRO A 265 -2.20 17.67 -21.01
N TYR A 266 -3.04 18.65 -21.31
CA TYR A 266 -2.91 19.51 -22.50
C TYR A 266 -2.45 20.93 -22.15
N ASP A 267 -2.49 21.31 -20.87
CA ASP A 267 -1.79 22.44 -20.31
C ASP A 267 -0.95 22.01 -19.11
N VAL A 268 0.14 22.67 -18.88
CA VAL A 268 1.16 22.29 -17.91
C VAL A 268 1.76 23.50 -17.20
N VAL A 269 2.24 23.27 -15.99
CA VAL A 269 3.04 24.24 -15.23
C VAL A 269 4.51 23.96 -15.52
N VAL A 270 5.20 24.94 -16.08
CA VAL A 270 6.60 24.84 -16.46
C VAL A 270 7.47 25.82 -15.70
N SER A 271 8.73 25.47 -15.55
CA SER A 271 9.78 26.36 -15.04
C SER A 271 11.14 25.99 -15.63
N LYS A 272 12.07 26.96 -15.64
CA LYS A 272 13.47 26.73 -16.00
C LYS A 272 14.27 26.18 -14.82
N GLU A 273 13.83 26.45 -13.59
CA GLU A 273 14.43 25.96 -12.35
C GLU A 273 13.48 25.03 -11.62
N PHE A 274 14.03 23.92 -11.10
CA PHE A 274 13.33 23.06 -10.16
C PHE A 274 13.65 23.52 -8.73
N ALA A 275 12.88 24.50 -8.24
CA ALA A 275 13.05 25.10 -6.93
C ALA A 275 11.68 25.58 -6.40
N PRO A 276 11.56 25.83 -5.08
CA PRO A 276 10.33 26.41 -4.52
C PRO A 276 10.05 27.81 -5.09
N ASN A 277 8.83 28.02 -5.61
CA ASN A 277 8.35 29.30 -6.15
C ASN A 277 9.33 29.94 -7.15
N PRO A 278 9.72 29.25 -8.23
CA PRO A 278 10.73 29.76 -9.16
C PRO A 278 10.17 30.96 -9.94
N PRO A 279 11.01 31.98 -10.22
CA PRO A 279 10.57 33.19 -10.91
C PRO A 279 10.19 32.94 -12.39
N SER A 280 10.65 31.85 -12.98
CA SER A 280 10.37 31.47 -14.37
C SER A 280 9.08 30.64 -14.53
N LEU A 281 8.33 30.43 -13.45
CA LEU A 281 7.08 29.66 -13.50
C LEU A 281 6.07 30.29 -14.43
N ARG A 282 5.49 29.47 -15.31
CA ARG A 282 4.36 29.85 -16.16
C ARG A 282 3.47 28.65 -16.48
N ILE A 283 2.27 28.92 -16.91
CA ILE A 283 1.28 27.92 -17.35
C ILE A 283 1.19 28.04 -18.88
N VAL A 284 1.37 26.94 -19.58
CA VAL A 284 1.38 26.92 -21.04
C VAL A 284 0.65 25.68 -21.58
N ASN A 285 0.20 25.76 -22.84
CA ASN A 285 -0.20 24.57 -23.57
C ASN A 285 1.03 23.64 -23.76
N VAL A 286 0.83 22.33 -23.77
CA VAL A 286 1.92 21.35 -23.92
C VAL A 286 2.76 21.56 -25.20
N HIS A 287 2.17 22.16 -26.26
CA HIS A 287 2.88 22.47 -27.51
C HIS A 287 3.71 23.78 -27.45
N GLU A 288 3.65 24.50 -26.33
CA GLU A 288 4.34 25.79 -26.10
C GLU A 288 5.49 25.68 -25.09
N VAL A 289 5.83 24.44 -24.68
CA VAL A 289 6.96 24.18 -23.78
C VAL A 289 8.27 24.50 -24.50
N ALA A 290 9.09 25.38 -23.91
CA ALA A 290 10.37 25.74 -24.47
C ALA A 290 11.45 24.68 -24.17
N ASP A 291 12.52 24.66 -25.00
CA ASP A 291 13.60 23.66 -24.89
C ASP A 291 14.36 23.73 -23.55
N ASP A 292 14.34 24.87 -22.88
CA ASP A 292 15.03 25.12 -21.61
C ASP A 292 14.11 25.02 -20.38
N GLU A 293 12.85 24.63 -20.57
CA GLU A 293 11.85 24.47 -19.52
C GLU A 293 11.62 23.02 -19.11
N MET A 294 11.14 22.83 -17.89
CA MET A 294 10.71 21.56 -17.32
C MET A 294 9.22 21.61 -17.01
N ILE A 295 8.48 20.59 -17.39
CA ILE A 295 7.11 20.34 -16.93
C ILE A 295 7.18 19.80 -15.50
N LEU A 296 6.61 20.51 -14.54
CA LEU A 296 6.69 20.18 -13.12
C LEU A 296 5.32 19.88 -12.48
N ASP A 297 4.22 20.31 -13.11
CA ASP A 297 2.86 19.94 -12.73
C ASP A 297 1.92 20.01 -13.94
N ILE A 298 0.72 19.47 -13.83
CA ILE A 298 -0.33 19.67 -14.84
C ILE A 298 -1.01 21.03 -14.64
N GLY A 299 -1.52 21.59 -15.73
CA GLY A 299 -2.14 22.91 -15.70
C GLY A 299 -3.59 22.90 -15.16
N PRO A 300 -4.12 24.08 -14.81
CA PRO A 300 -5.44 24.19 -14.19
C PRO A 300 -6.59 23.75 -15.11
N ALA A 301 -6.46 23.96 -16.44
CA ALA A 301 -7.51 23.54 -17.36
C ALA A 301 -7.54 22.00 -17.50
N ALA A 302 -6.38 21.33 -17.49
CA ALA A 302 -6.32 19.87 -17.43
C ALA A 302 -6.92 19.34 -16.12
N VAL A 303 -6.63 19.99 -14.98
CA VAL A 303 -7.25 19.63 -13.68
C VAL A 303 -8.78 19.72 -13.75
N GLU A 304 -9.34 20.77 -14.33
CA GLU A 304 -10.80 20.95 -14.48
C GLU A 304 -11.41 19.83 -15.34
N ALA A 305 -10.79 19.51 -16.47
CA ALA A 305 -11.24 18.42 -17.32
C ALA A 305 -11.16 17.05 -16.62
N LEU A 306 -10.11 16.79 -15.87
CA LEU A 306 -9.97 15.55 -15.08
C LEU A 306 -10.99 15.49 -13.94
N ALA A 307 -11.30 16.62 -13.29
CA ALA A 307 -12.36 16.69 -12.29
C ALA A 307 -13.73 16.33 -12.91
N ASP A 308 -14.01 16.79 -14.13
CA ASP A 308 -15.24 16.42 -14.84
C ASP A 308 -15.28 14.94 -15.20
N VAL A 309 -14.17 14.34 -15.58
CA VAL A 309 -14.06 12.88 -15.75
C VAL A 309 -14.40 12.16 -14.45
N LEU A 310 -13.80 12.55 -13.32
CA LEU A 310 -14.06 11.92 -12.02
C LEU A 310 -15.53 11.99 -11.59
N LYS A 311 -16.23 13.08 -11.90
CA LYS A 311 -17.68 13.22 -11.63
C LYS A 311 -18.54 12.19 -12.37
N THR A 312 -18.05 11.65 -13.48
CA THR A 312 -18.76 10.60 -14.24
C THR A 312 -18.43 9.18 -13.72
N CYS A 313 -17.33 9.03 -12.97
CA CYS A 313 -16.86 7.75 -12.47
C CYS A 313 -17.61 7.30 -11.20
N ARG A 314 -17.59 5.98 -10.96
CA ARG A 314 -18.09 5.34 -9.75
C ARG A 314 -16.99 4.76 -8.88
N THR A 315 -15.86 4.44 -9.49
CA THR A 315 -14.70 3.88 -8.79
C THR A 315 -13.43 4.60 -9.23
N LEU A 316 -12.56 4.87 -8.26
CA LEU A 316 -11.25 5.47 -8.47
C LEU A 316 -10.17 4.67 -7.76
N VAL A 317 -9.11 4.33 -8.48
CA VAL A 317 -7.85 3.82 -7.91
C VAL A 317 -6.77 4.87 -8.10
N TRP A 318 -6.04 5.23 -7.05
CA TRP A 318 -5.03 6.28 -7.11
C TRP A 318 -3.66 5.82 -6.61
N ASN A 319 -2.64 5.95 -7.46
CA ASN A 319 -1.25 5.67 -7.10
C ASN A 319 -0.27 6.67 -7.73
N GLY A 320 0.20 7.62 -6.94
CA GLY A 320 1.22 8.61 -7.29
C GLY A 320 0.69 10.00 -7.61
N PRO A 321 1.55 11.03 -7.47
CA PRO A 321 1.19 12.43 -7.70
C PRO A 321 1.14 12.79 -9.19
N LEU A 322 0.48 13.91 -9.48
CA LEU A 322 0.34 14.47 -10.84
C LEU A 322 1.50 15.41 -11.23
N GLY A 323 2.23 15.91 -10.24
CA GLY A 323 3.36 16.82 -10.39
C GLY A 323 4.43 16.59 -9.34
N ALA A 324 5.41 17.48 -9.27
CA ALA A 324 6.49 17.47 -8.28
C ALA A 324 5.99 18.00 -6.91
N PHE A 325 5.00 17.38 -6.36
CA PHE A 325 4.15 17.83 -5.25
C PHE A 325 4.90 18.16 -3.95
N GLU A 326 6.12 17.69 -3.77
CA GLU A 326 6.96 18.00 -2.61
C GLU A 326 7.58 19.39 -2.66
N THR A 327 7.54 20.04 -3.86
CA THR A 327 8.16 21.34 -4.11
C THR A 327 7.08 22.36 -4.48
N PRO A 328 6.77 23.34 -3.62
CA PRO A 328 5.77 24.36 -3.95
C PRO A 328 6.19 25.24 -5.16
N PRO A 329 5.25 25.58 -6.05
CA PRO A 329 3.80 25.31 -6.03
C PRO A 329 3.35 24.14 -6.91
N PHE A 330 4.20 23.13 -7.11
CA PHE A 330 3.93 22.01 -8.01
C PHE A 330 3.08 20.89 -7.38
N GLU A 331 2.52 21.14 -6.19
CA GLU A 331 1.49 20.31 -5.53
C GLU A 331 0.06 20.66 -5.95
N VAL A 332 -0.14 21.82 -6.55
CA VAL A 332 -1.47 22.43 -6.72
C VAL A 332 -2.44 21.53 -7.46
N ALA A 333 -2.03 20.95 -8.57
CA ALA A 333 -2.89 20.07 -9.35
C ALA A 333 -3.23 18.77 -8.62
N THR A 334 -2.23 18.15 -7.99
CA THR A 334 -2.41 16.93 -7.20
C THR A 334 -3.40 17.16 -6.06
N VAL A 335 -3.23 18.24 -5.29
CA VAL A 335 -4.12 18.61 -4.17
C VAL A 335 -5.53 18.92 -4.65
N ALA A 336 -5.67 19.65 -5.76
CA ALA A 336 -6.99 20.03 -6.30
C ALA A 336 -7.79 18.79 -6.73
N LEU A 337 -7.17 17.86 -7.45
CA LEU A 337 -7.85 16.66 -7.93
C LEU A 337 -8.15 15.69 -6.78
N ILE A 338 -7.24 15.55 -5.79
CA ILE A 338 -7.49 14.79 -4.55
C ILE A 338 -8.71 15.34 -3.82
N ARG A 339 -8.82 16.64 -3.64
CA ARG A 339 -9.97 17.27 -2.98
C ARG A 339 -11.28 17.05 -3.73
N THR A 340 -11.24 17.04 -5.07
CA THR A 340 -12.40 16.67 -5.89
C THR A 340 -12.81 15.22 -5.63
N ALA A 341 -11.88 14.29 -5.66
CA ALA A 341 -12.16 12.87 -5.37
C ALA A 341 -12.71 12.68 -3.95
N ALA A 342 -12.13 13.36 -2.97
CA ALA A 342 -12.59 13.33 -1.57
C ALA A 342 -14.03 13.86 -1.43
N ALA A 343 -14.37 14.96 -2.10
CA ALA A 343 -15.74 15.51 -2.09
C ALA A 343 -16.75 14.50 -2.68
N LEU A 344 -16.44 13.93 -3.85
CA LEU A 344 -17.28 12.91 -4.49
C LEU A 344 -17.45 11.67 -3.63
N THR A 345 -16.40 11.29 -2.88
CA THR A 345 -16.45 10.14 -1.97
C THR A 345 -17.34 10.43 -0.77
N ARG A 346 -17.23 11.60 -0.15
CA ARG A 346 -18.12 12.02 0.96
C ARG A 346 -19.59 12.11 0.54
N GLU A 347 -19.85 12.49 -0.69
CA GLU A 347 -21.21 12.52 -1.28
C GLU A 347 -21.74 11.10 -1.59
N GLY A 348 -20.92 10.07 -1.48
CA GLY A 348 -21.28 8.68 -1.79
C GLY A 348 -21.39 8.39 -3.29
N SER A 349 -20.90 9.28 -4.14
CA SER A 349 -20.94 9.12 -5.61
C SER A 349 -19.71 8.40 -6.17
N LEU A 350 -18.62 8.31 -5.40
CA LEU A 350 -17.35 7.71 -5.80
C LEU A 350 -16.81 6.76 -4.71
N VAL A 351 -16.45 5.54 -5.08
CA VAL A 351 -15.61 4.66 -4.26
C VAL A 351 -14.16 4.96 -4.61
N SER A 352 -13.37 5.45 -3.66
CA SER A 352 -11.98 5.85 -3.87
C SER A 352 -11.02 5.01 -3.04
N VAL A 353 -10.06 4.37 -3.72
CA VAL A 353 -9.01 3.59 -3.09
C VAL A 353 -7.66 4.15 -3.52
N ALA A 354 -6.81 4.46 -2.57
CA ALA A 354 -5.49 5.02 -2.83
C ALA A 354 -4.40 4.24 -2.10
N GLY A 355 -3.19 4.25 -2.63
CA GLY A 355 -2.04 3.63 -1.98
C GLY A 355 -0.71 4.04 -2.58
N GLY A 356 0.37 3.73 -1.85
CA GLY A 356 1.73 4.15 -2.14
C GLY A 356 2.17 5.36 -1.31
N GLY A 357 3.45 5.39 -0.93
CA GLY A 357 3.99 6.40 0.00
C GLY A 357 3.74 7.84 -0.46
N ASP A 358 4.05 8.16 -1.71
CA ASP A 358 3.86 9.50 -2.27
C ASP A 358 2.38 9.88 -2.34
N THR A 359 1.51 8.90 -2.61
CA THR A 359 0.06 9.12 -2.63
C THR A 359 -0.47 9.47 -1.24
N VAL A 360 -0.06 8.71 -0.23
CA VAL A 360 -0.43 8.96 1.17
C VAL A 360 0.08 10.32 1.63
N ALA A 361 1.31 10.68 1.28
CA ALA A 361 1.87 12.00 1.57
C ALA A 361 1.06 13.13 0.90
N ALA A 362 0.67 12.97 -0.36
CA ALA A 362 -0.16 13.94 -1.08
C ALA A 362 -1.58 14.06 -0.50
N LEU A 363 -2.18 12.93 -0.08
CA LEU A 363 -3.48 12.91 0.62
C LEU A 363 -3.42 13.66 1.95
N ASN A 364 -2.37 13.47 2.72
CA ASN A 364 -2.13 14.18 3.98
C ASN A 364 -1.94 15.68 3.73
N LEU A 365 -1.16 16.05 2.71
CA LEU A 365 -0.97 17.46 2.30
C LEU A 365 -2.30 18.12 1.89
N ALA A 366 -3.16 17.38 1.21
CA ALA A 366 -4.49 17.84 0.83
C ALA A 366 -5.48 17.91 2.01
N GLY A 367 -5.16 17.26 3.15
CA GLY A 367 -6.05 17.09 4.29
C GLY A 367 -7.28 16.23 3.98
N ALA A 368 -7.12 15.21 3.14
CA ALA A 368 -8.21 14.44 2.56
C ALA A 368 -8.08 12.91 2.72
N ALA A 369 -7.11 12.44 3.49
CA ALA A 369 -6.88 11.00 3.66
C ALA A 369 -8.10 10.27 4.27
N ASP A 370 -8.75 10.88 5.26
CA ASP A 370 -9.91 10.30 5.94
C ASP A 370 -11.20 10.36 5.09
N ASP A 371 -11.19 11.13 4.00
CA ASP A 371 -12.32 11.28 3.10
C ASP A 371 -12.34 10.25 1.96
N PHE A 372 -11.26 9.51 1.75
CA PHE A 372 -11.23 8.40 0.81
C PHE A 372 -11.90 7.17 1.40
N THR A 373 -12.50 6.33 0.56
CA THR A 373 -13.12 5.06 1.00
C THR A 373 -12.09 4.16 1.68
N TYR A 374 -10.87 4.12 1.11
CA TYR A 374 -9.76 3.37 1.71
C TYR A 374 -8.41 3.94 1.27
N VAL A 375 -7.49 4.06 2.22
CA VAL A 375 -6.09 4.43 1.95
C VAL A 375 -5.18 3.31 2.43
N SER A 376 -4.57 2.60 1.47
CA SER A 376 -3.62 1.52 1.76
C SER A 376 -2.28 2.09 2.21
N THR A 377 -1.79 1.64 3.34
CA THR A 377 -0.43 1.92 3.82
C THR A 377 0.56 0.82 3.41
N ALA A 378 0.12 -0.14 2.62
CA ALA A 378 0.85 -1.37 2.32
C ALA A 378 1.96 -1.24 1.26
N GLY A 379 2.11 -0.07 0.63
CA GLY A 379 3.22 0.23 -0.29
C GLY A 379 3.37 -0.79 -1.41
N GLY A 380 4.38 -1.68 -1.28
CA GLY A 380 4.73 -2.67 -2.31
C GLY A 380 3.63 -3.69 -2.60
N ALA A 381 2.92 -4.17 -1.59
CA ALA A 381 1.83 -5.13 -1.79
C ALA A 381 0.65 -4.52 -2.57
N PHE A 382 0.32 -3.25 -2.29
CA PHE A 382 -0.69 -2.51 -3.04
C PHE A 382 -0.27 -2.34 -4.51
N LEU A 383 1.01 -2.01 -4.76
CA LEU A 383 1.53 -1.85 -6.11
C LEU A 383 1.48 -3.18 -6.88
N GLU A 384 1.98 -4.28 -6.31
CA GLU A 384 1.95 -5.59 -6.94
C GLU A 384 0.51 -6.08 -7.20
N TRP A 385 -0.42 -5.75 -6.31
CA TRP A 385 -1.83 -6.01 -6.57
C TRP A 385 -2.36 -5.22 -7.78
N MET A 386 -1.99 -3.92 -7.91
CA MET A 386 -2.35 -3.10 -9.08
C MET A 386 -1.72 -3.63 -10.38
N GLU A 387 -0.61 -4.36 -10.30
CA GLU A 387 0.03 -5.08 -11.41
C GLU A 387 -0.71 -6.37 -11.78
N GLY A 388 -1.74 -6.76 -11.00
CA GLY A 388 -2.49 -8.00 -11.18
C GLY A 388 -1.73 -9.24 -10.72
N LYS A 389 -0.67 -9.07 -9.94
CA LYS A 389 0.11 -10.17 -9.37
C LYS A 389 -0.65 -10.86 -8.24
N GLU A 390 -0.52 -12.17 -8.17
CA GLU A 390 -1.01 -12.96 -7.05
C GLU A 390 -0.13 -12.70 -5.82
N LEU A 391 -0.75 -12.37 -4.70
CA LEU A 391 -0.04 -12.11 -3.45
C LEU A 391 0.01 -13.39 -2.61
N PRO A 392 1.18 -14.03 -2.39
CA PRO A 392 1.28 -15.34 -1.74
C PRO A 392 0.59 -15.40 -0.38
N GLY A 393 0.79 -14.37 0.46
CA GLY A 393 0.18 -14.32 1.79
C GLY A 393 -1.34 -14.12 1.78
N VAL A 394 -1.92 -13.62 0.69
CA VAL A 394 -3.37 -13.57 0.47
C VAL A 394 -3.86 -14.91 -0.08
N LYS A 395 -3.17 -15.44 -1.08
CA LYS A 395 -3.51 -16.72 -1.71
C LYS A 395 -3.59 -17.86 -0.71
N ALA A 396 -2.68 -17.90 0.24
CA ALA A 396 -2.66 -18.91 1.28
C ALA A 396 -3.86 -18.83 2.27
N LEU A 397 -4.60 -17.71 2.30
CA LEU A 397 -5.82 -17.56 3.09
C LEU A 397 -7.08 -18.02 2.35
N GLU A 398 -7.01 -18.25 1.03
CA GLU A 398 -8.17 -18.66 0.24
C GLU A 398 -8.70 -20.03 0.69
N ILE A 399 -10.02 -20.14 0.75
CA ILE A 399 -10.70 -21.42 1.01
C ILE A 399 -10.81 -22.16 -0.32
N THR A 400 -10.13 -23.28 -0.42
CA THR A 400 -10.24 -24.21 -1.56
C THR A 400 -11.54 -25.00 -1.51
#